data_ba03b15f2fefc834880e79b0926a01f3
#
_entry.id   ba03b15f2fefc834880e79b0926a01f3
#
_cell.length_a   1.000
_cell.length_b   1.000
_cell.length_c   1.000
_cell.angle_alpha   90.00
_cell.angle_beta   90.00
_cell.angle_gamma   90.00
#
_symmetry.space_group_name_H-M   'P 1'
#
loop_
_entity.id
_entity.type
_entity.pdbx_description
1 polymer ?
#
loop_
_entity_poly.entity_id
_entity_poly.type
_entity_poly.pdbx_seq_one_letter_code
_entity_poly.pdbx_strand_id
1 'polypeptide(L)'
;VHVKAFIFGIIVAVIAIAAGIYFYFATGSAPVAASAQAMPFEKMLAKKGLNARVEKEMPKTVPIAADATAYAAGAQVYRDNCAVCHGLPKQPKTAIAAGEYPAPPQLFEGKGVTDDPAGESYWKAENGIRLTGMPGFGKSLSTTQLWQVSLLLANADKLPPDVQQTLAAPLQAAPVQPAPTQTPAPKRRARRR
;
A
#
# COMPACT_ATOMS: atom_id res chain seq x y z
N VAL A 1 -8.10 -7.79 -52.75
CA VAL A 1 -9.15 -8.44 -51.95
C VAL A 1 -8.61 -8.95 -50.63
N HIS A 2 -7.45 -9.59 -50.59
CA HIS A 2 -6.88 -10.22 -49.40
C HIS A 2 -6.49 -9.22 -48.29
N VAL A 3 -5.98 -8.02 -48.61
CA VAL A 3 -5.60 -7.02 -47.62
C VAL A 3 -6.77 -6.51 -46.81
N LYS A 4 -7.92 -6.26 -47.46
CA LYS A 4 -9.16 -5.83 -46.77
C LYS A 4 -9.70 -6.90 -45.84
N ALA A 5 -9.70 -8.17 -46.27
CA ALA A 5 -10.12 -9.31 -45.43
C ALA A 5 -9.16 -9.49 -44.23
N PHE A 6 -7.84 -9.30 -44.41
CA PHE A 6 -6.86 -9.36 -43.36
C PHE A 6 -7.07 -8.23 -42.31
N ILE A 7 -7.23 -6.99 -42.73
CA ILE A 7 -7.52 -5.87 -41.87
C ILE A 7 -8.81 -6.10 -41.08
N PHE A 8 -9.86 -6.56 -41.77
CA PHE A 8 -11.12 -6.88 -41.11
C PHE A 8 -10.96 -7.97 -40.05
N GLY A 9 -10.20 -9.03 -40.33
CA GLY A 9 -9.86 -10.07 -39.35
C GLY A 9 -9.15 -9.53 -38.10
N ILE A 10 -8.19 -8.61 -38.25
CA ILE A 10 -7.51 -7.95 -37.14
C ILE A 10 -8.51 -7.16 -36.30
N ILE A 11 -9.39 -6.36 -36.92
CA ILE A 11 -10.37 -5.55 -36.21
C ILE A 11 -11.31 -6.46 -35.39
N VAL A 12 -11.84 -7.54 -36.01
CA VAL A 12 -12.69 -8.49 -35.29
C VAL A 12 -11.96 -9.15 -34.13
N ALA A 13 -10.71 -9.54 -34.31
CA ALA A 13 -9.90 -10.14 -33.23
C ALA A 13 -9.69 -9.14 -32.06
N VAL A 14 -9.38 -7.89 -32.34
CA VAL A 14 -9.22 -6.85 -31.31
C VAL A 14 -10.52 -6.62 -30.55
N ILE A 15 -11.65 -6.55 -31.25
CA ILE A 15 -12.97 -6.40 -30.61
C ILE A 15 -13.30 -7.61 -29.75
N ALA A 16 -13.04 -8.83 -30.24
CA ALA A 16 -13.28 -10.06 -29.48
C ALA A 16 -12.43 -10.14 -28.21
N ILE A 17 -11.14 -9.75 -28.27
CA ILE A 17 -10.27 -9.69 -27.10
C ILE A 17 -10.79 -8.65 -26.10
N ALA A 18 -11.12 -7.45 -26.56
CA ALA A 18 -11.65 -6.39 -25.69
C ALA A 18 -12.97 -6.83 -25.02
N ALA A 19 -13.88 -7.44 -25.78
CA ALA A 19 -15.13 -7.99 -25.25
C ALA A 19 -14.86 -9.11 -24.24
N GLY A 20 -13.93 -10.02 -24.52
CA GLY A 20 -13.53 -11.08 -23.59
C GLY A 20 -12.99 -10.54 -22.27
N ILE A 21 -12.13 -9.54 -22.31
CA ILE A 21 -11.62 -8.86 -21.11
C ILE A 21 -12.79 -8.20 -20.34
N TYR A 22 -13.65 -7.46 -21.03
CA TYR A 22 -14.81 -6.83 -20.42
C TYR A 22 -15.72 -7.85 -19.72
N PHE A 23 -16.08 -8.93 -20.39
CA PHE A 23 -16.94 -9.97 -19.80
C PHE A 23 -16.27 -10.70 -18.65
N TYR A 24 -14.96 -10.93 -18.70
CA TYR A 24 -14.22 -11.52 -17.60
C TYR A 24 -14.39 -10.73 -16.29
N PHE A 25 -14.36 -9.41 -16.36
CA PHE A 25 -14.61 -8.56 -15.18
C PHE A 25 -16.12 -8.41 -14.89
N ALA A 26 -16.96 -8.24 -15.91
CA ALA A 26 -18.39 -7.99 -15.73
C ALA A 26 -19.15 -9.20 -15.15
N THR A 27 -18.71 -10.41 -15.43
CA THR A 27 -19.30 -11.65 -14.91
C THR A 27 -18.80 -12.05 -13.52
N GLY A 28 -17.87 -11.29 -12.93
CA GLY A 28 -17.30 -11.61 -11.61
C GLY A 28 -16.30 -12.77 -11.64
N SER A 29 -15.74 -13.10 -12.80
CA SER A 29 -14.70 -14.15 -12.92
C SER A 29 -13.34 -13.68 -12.44
N ALA A 30 -13.09 -12.37 -12.38
CA ALA A 30 -11.86 -11.80 -11.87
C ALA A 30 -11.79 -11.94 -10.34
N PRO A 31 -10.61 -12.24 -9.76
CA PRO A 31 -10.43 -12.30 -8.32
C PRO A 31 -10.55 -10.89 -7.71
N VAL A 32 -11.46 -10.71 -6.75
CA VAL A 32 -11.69 -9.43 -6.07
C VAL A 32 -11.53 -9.53 -4.54
N ALA A 33 -11.53 -10.73 -3.99
CA ALA A 33 -11.29 -10.94 -2.56
C ALA A 33 -9.79 -10.90 -2.25
N ALA A 34 -9.39 -10.28 -1.14
CA ALA A 34 -7.99 -10.25 -0.70
C ALA A 34 -7.38 -11.66 -0.50
N SER A 35 -8.22 -12.65 -0.19
CA SER A 35 -7.84 -14.07 -0.05
C SER A 35 -7.75 -14.83 -1.38
N ALA A 36 -8.19 -14.23 -2.50
CA ALA A 36 -8.16 -14.90 -3.80
C ALA A 36 -6.73 -14.96 -4.36
N GLN A 37 -6.50 -15.96 -5.22
CA GLN A 37 -5.23 -16.07 -5.92
C GLN A 37 -5.05 -14.91 -6.91
N ALA A 38 -3.85 -14.32 -6.93
CA ALA A 38 -3.52 -13.25 -7.87
C ALA A 38 -3.66 -13.70 -9.34
N MET A 39 -4.07 -12.78 -10.19
CA MET A 39 -4.05 -13.01 -11.64
C MET A 39 -2.61 -13.19 -12.16
N PRO A 40 -2.42 -13.92 -13.26
CA PRO A 40 -1.13 -13.98 -13.93
C PRO A 40 -0.58 -12.58 -14.22
N PHE A 41 0.71 -12.37 -13.93
CA PHE A 41 1.43 -11.11 -14.13
C PHE A 41 0.94 -9.90 -13.30
N GLU A 42 -0.13 -9.99 -12.51
CA GLU A 42 -0.69 -8.90 -11.71
C GLU A 42 0.37 -8.19 -10.86
N LYS A 43 1.08 -8.94 -10.00
CA LYS A 43 2.13 -8.39 -9.13
C LYS A 43 3.29 -7.78 -9.93
N MET A 44 3.68 -8.43 -11.02
CA MET A 44 4.78 -7.96 -11.85
C MET A 44 4.45 -6.63 -12.52
N LEU A 45 3.27 -6.52 -13.11
CA LEU A 45 2.82 -5.31 -13.80
C LEU A 45 2.58 -4.17 -12.83
N ALA A 46 1.93 -4.44 -11.68
CA ALA A 46 1.72 -3.45 -10.64
C ALA A 46 3.05 -2.90 -10.09
N LYS A 47 4.01 -3.78 -9.75
CA LYS A 47 5.33 -3.37 -9.28
C LYS A 47 6.11 -2.58 -10.33
N LYS A 48 6.08 -3.02 -11.59
CA LYS A 48 6.78 -2.32 -12.69
C LYS A 48 6.20 -0.92 -12.90
N GLY A 49 4.88 -0.78 -12.91
CA GLY A 49 4.21 0.52 -13.04
C GLY A 49 4.52 1.45 -11.86
N LEU A 50 4.43 0.93 -10.63
CA LEU A 50 4.77 1.69 -9.42
C LEU A 50 6.22 2.18 -9.45
N ASN A 51 7.19 1.29 -9.67
CA ASN A 51 8.59 1.64 -9.66
C ASN A 51 8.94 2.69 -10.73
N ALA A 52 8.41 2.55 -11.95
CA ALA A 52 8.62 3.52 -13.02
C ALA A 52 8.04 4.91 -12.67
N ARG A 53 6.90 4.96 -11.98
CA ARG A 53 6.29 6.22 -11.57
C ARG A 53 7.06 6.86 -10.42
N VAL A 54 7.42 6.10 -9.40
CA VAL A 54 8.22 6.56 -8.27
C VAL A 54 9.56 7.11 -8.74
N GLU A 55 10.31 6.36 -9.57
CA GLU A 55 11.61 6.79 -10.09
C GLU A 55 11.53 8.13 -10.85
N LYS A 56 10.44 8.34 -11.57
CA LYS A 56 10.19 9.57 -12.33
C LYS A 56 9.85 10.76 -11.43
N GLU A 57 9.17 10.56 -10.32
CA GLU A 57 8.54 11.64 -9.55
C GLU A 57 9.08 11.82 -8.13
N MET A 58 9.79 10.83 -7.58
CA MET A 58 10.34 10.96 -6.23
C MET A 58 11.30 12.15 -6.13
N PRO A 59 11.24 12.93 -5.05
CA PRO A 59 12.18 14.00 -4.78
C PRO A 59 13.63 13.44 -4.72
N LYS A 60 14.55 14.08 -5.42
CA LYS A 60 15.96 13.65 -5.44
C LYS A 60 16.80 14.30 -4.33
N THR A 61 16.27 15.31 -3.65
CA THR A 61 16.93 16.05 -2.57
C THR A 61 16.10 16.00 -1.30
N VAL A 62 16.76 15.81 -0.17
CA VAL A 62 16.14 15.81 1.16
C VAL A 62 16.30 17.21 1.75
N PRO A 63 15.22 17.94 2.09
CA PRO A 63 15.30 19.34 2.51
C PRO A 63 15.56 19.52 4.01
N ILE A 64 15.63 18.45 4.82
CA ILE A 64 15.87 18.49 6.26
C ILE A 64 17.07 17.65 6.64
N ALA A 65 17.68 17.94 7.80
CA ALA A 65 18.80 17.17 8.31
C ALA A 65 18.38 15.75 8.73
N ALA A 66 19.25 14.77 8.46
CA ALA A 66 19.11 13.40 8.95
C ALA A 66 19.79 13.29 10.33
N ASP A 67 19.11 13.74 11.37
CA ASP A 67 19.62 13.81 12.76
C ASP A 67 18.69 13.11 13.77
N ALA A 68 19.14 13.04 15.01
CA ALA A 68 18.39 12.37 16.09
C ALA A 68 16.99 12.98 16.29
N THR A 69 16.85 14.29 16.13
CA THR A 69 15.56 14.99 16.26
C THR A 69 14.59 14.57 15.16
N ALA A 70 15.06 14.54 13.91
CA ALA A 70 14.27 14.07 12.79
C ALA A 70 13.86 12.60 12.93
N TYR A 71 14.76 11.74 13.40
CA TYR A 71 14.44 10.32 13.64
C TYR A 71 13.45 10.13 14.77
N ALA A 72 13.58 10.84 15.88
CA ALA A 72 12.63 10.77 17.01
C ALA A 72 11.23 11.20 16.60
N ALA A 73 11.11 12.31 15.88
CA ALA A 73 9.83 12.78 15.33
C ALA A 73 9.28 11.79 14.29
N GLY A 74 10.13 11.26 13.40
CA GLY A 74 9.76 10.25 12.42
C GLY A 74 9.26 8.95 13.06
N ALA A 75 9.85 8.53 14.19
CA ALA A 75 9.39 7.35 14.92
C ALA A 75 7.97 7.53 15.47
N GLN A 76 7.65 8.74 15.96
CA GLN A 76 6.29 9.03 16.39
C GLN A 76 5.31 9.02 15.22
N VAL A 77 5.62 9.69 14.11
CA VAL A 77 4.81 9.68 12.89
C VAL A 77 4.59 8.25 12.40
N TYR A 78 5.64 7.41 12.40
CA TYR A 78 5.55 6.01 11.99
C TYR A 78 4.61 5.20 12.88
N ARG A 79 4.74 5.33 14.19
CA ARG A 79 3.88 4.62 15.14
C ARG A 79 2.41 4.98 15.00
N ASP A 80 2.12 6.26 14.80
CA ASP A 80 0.76 6.77 14.76
C ASP A 80 0.04 6.47 13.44
N ASN A 81 0.80 6.33 12.32
CA ASN A 81 0.19 6.26 10.99
C ASN A 81 0.57 5.02 10.17
N CYS A 82 1.73 4.42 10.41
CA CYS A 82 2.29 3.39 9.53
C CYS A 82 2.32 1.99 10.17
N ALA A 83 2.61 1.95 11.48
CA ALA A 83 2.89 0.71 12.19
C ALA A 83 1.72 -0.26 12.23
N VAL A 84 0.48 0.23 12.12
CA VAL A 84 -0.74 -0.61 12.08
C VAL A 84 -0.73 -1.59 10.90
N CYS A 85 -0.13 -1.20 9.77
CA CYS A 85 0.02 -2.05 8.59
C CYS A 85 1.46 -2.57 8.43
N HIS A 86 2.46 -1.70 8.62
CA HIS A 86 3.86 -2.06 8.37
C HIS A 86 4.59 -2.69 9.55
N GLY A 87 3.91 -2.83 10.70
CA GLY A 87 4.47 -3.46 11.90
C GLY A 87 5.49 -2.58 12.64
N LEU A 88 5.96 -3.10 13.75
CA LEU A 88 7.05 -2.54 14.56
C LEU A 88 8.21 -3.54 14.62
N PRO A 89 9.45 -3.09 14.89
CA PRO A 89 10.61 -3.98 14.98
C PRO A 89 10.37 -5.14 15.93
N LYS A 90 10.64 -6.36 15.46
CA LYS A 90 10.52 -7.61 16.27
C LYS A 90 9.14 -7.90 16.84
N GLN A 91 8.09 -7.30 16.29
CA GLN A 91 6.71 -7.58 16.71
C GLN A 91 5.96 -8.36 15.61
N PRO A 92 4.97 -9.20 16.00
CA PRO A 92 4.18 -9.93 15.02
C PRO A 92 3.34 -8.96 14.17
N LYS A 93 2.99 -9.42 12.98
CA LYS A 93 2.07 -8.69 12.10
C LYS A 93 0.73 -8.46 12.77
N THR A 94 0.17 -7.29 12.55
CA THR A 94 -1.19 -6.97 13.02
C THR A 94 -2.23 -7.77 12.24
N ALA A 95 -3.43 -7.92 12.79
CA ALA A 95 -4.55 -8.56 12.10
C ALA A 95 -4.92 -7.82 10.79
N ILE A 96 -4.78 -6.49 10.77
CA ILE A 96 -5.01 -5.67 9.58
C ILE A 96 -3.99 -6.05 8.50
N ALA A 97 -2.70 -6.02 8.81
CA ALA A 97 -1.63 -6.39 7.88
C ALA A 97 -1.77 -7.82 7.34
N ALA A 98 -2.26 -8.75 8.16
CA ALA A 98 -2.47 -10.14 7.77
C ALA A 98 -3.66 -10.32 6.80
N GLY A 99 -4.63 -9.41 6.82
CA GLY A 99 -5.82 -9.45 5.97
C GLY A 99 -5.72 -8.63 4.69
N GLU A 100 -4.64 -7.89 4.48
CA GLU A 100 -4.48 -7.03 3.30
C GLU A 100 -3.89 -7.76 2.09
N TYR A 101 -4.35 -7.36 0.91
CA TYR A 101 -3.75 -7.76 -0.36
C TYR A 101 -3.54 -6.52 -1.27
N PRO A 102 -2.32 -6.33 -1.83
CA PRO A 102 -1.09 -7.06 -1.47
C PRO A 102 -0.71 -6.82 0.00
N ALA A 103 -0.10 -7.84 0.63
CA ALA A 103 0.31 -7.72 2.03
C ALA A 103 1.34 -6.59 2.19
N PRO A 104 1.18 -5.70 3.19
CA PRO A 104 2.13 -4.63 3.43
C PRO A 104 3.49 -5.21 3.84
N PRO A 105 4.61 -4.69 3.31
CA PRO A 105 5.93 -5.11 3.72
C PRO A 105 6.20 -4.70 5.17
N GLN A 106 6.91 -5.55 5.92
CA GLN A 106 7.40 -5.20 7.25
C GLN A 106 8.71 -4.42 7.09
N LEU A 107 8.66 -3.10 7.33
CA LEU A 107 9.73 -2.18 6.93
C LEU A 107 10.99 -2.26 7.78
N PHE A 108 10.91 -2.87 8.98
CA PHE A 108 12.05 -3.09 9.88
C PHE A 108 12.58 -4.53 9.86
N GLU A 109 12.13 -5.38 8.93
CA GLU A 109 12.62 -6.73 8.76
C GLU A 109 13.59 -6.83 7.57
N GLY A 110 14.66 -7.61 7.73
CA GLY A 110 15.69 -7.78 6.71
C GLY A 110 16.38 -6.44 6.38
N LYS A 111 16.52 -6.15 5.09
CA LYS A 111 17.03 -4.85 4.65
C LYS A 111 15.99 -3.73 4.81
N GLY A 112 14.71 -4.09 4.83
CA GLY A 112 13.62 -3.12 4.86
C GLY A 112 13.66 -2.17 3.67
N VAL A 113 13.79 -0.88 3.96
CA VAL A 113 13.92 0.21 2.95
C VAL A 113 15.21 1.03 3.16
N THR A 114 16.20 0.46 3.85
CA THR A 114 17.45 1.17 4.16
C THR A 114 18.37 1.36 2.96
N ASP A 115 18.19 0.58 1.90
CA ASP A 115 18.88 0.71 0.62
C ASP A 115 18.09 1.56 -0.41
N ASP A 116 16.85 1.94 -0.10
CA ASP A 116 16.04 2.82 -0.92
C ASP A 116 16.37 4.31 -0.65
N PRO A 117 16.36 5.18 -1.66
CA PRO A 117 16.45 6.63 -1.43
C PRO A 117 15.29 7.11 -0.56
N ALA A 118 15.55 8.00 0.41
CA ALA A 118 14.50 8.55 1.28
C ALA A 118 13.34 9.20 0.48
N GLY A 119 13.62 9.76 -0.71
CA GLY A 119 12.63 10.30 -1.62
C GLY A 119 11.64 9.27 -2.15
N GLU A 120 12.01 8.00 -2.22
CA GLU A 120 11.12 6.92 -2.61
C GLU A 120 10.06 6.68 -1.52
N SER A 121 10.50 6.56 -0.26
CA SER A 121 9.60 6.44 0.90
C SER A 121 8.72 7.67 1.05
N TYR A 122 9.28 8.87 0.83
CA TYR A 122 8.53 10.12 0.81
C TYR A 122 7.41 10.09 -0.21
N TRP A 123 7.72 9.76 -1.47
CA TRP A 123 6.73 9.73 -2.55
C TRP A 123 5.60 8.74 -2.26
N LYS A 124 5.94 7.55 -1.77
CA LYS A 124 4.96 6.52 -1.41
C LYS A 124 4.08 6.95 -0.23
N ALA A 125 4.65 7.57 0.80
CA ALA A 125 3.90 8.07 1.94
C ALA A 125 2.99 9.26 1.57
N GLU A 126 3.48 10.19 0.77
CA GLU A 126 2.71 11.35 0.32
C GLU A 126 1.51 10.94 -0.53
N ASN A 127 1.72 10.09 -1.53
CA ASN A 127 0.73 9.77 -2.57
C ASN A 127 -0.09 8.52 -2.29
N GLY A 128 0.42 7.61 -1.45
CA GLY A 128 -0.14 6.27 -1.31
C GLY A 128 0.11 5.40 -2.53
N ILE A 129 -0.41 4.17 -2.50
CA ILE A 129 -0.27 3.22 -3.61
C ILE A 129 -1.65 2.74 -4.04
N ARG A 130 -2.04 3.11 -5.25
CA ARG A 130 -3.36 2.81 -5.80
C ARG A 130 -3.64 1.29 -5.85
N LEU A 131 -4.87 0.89 -5.54
CA LEU A 131 -5.33 -0.50 -5.46
C LEU A 131 -4.59 -1.35 -4.41
N THR A 132 -4.10 -0.69 -3.35
CA THR A 132 -3.57 -1.32 -2.15
C THR A 132 -4.21 -0.73 -0.92
N GLY A 133 -3.91 -1.28 0.27
CA GLY A 133 -4.33 -0.70 1.56
C GLY A 133 -3.56 0.56 1.96
N MET A 134 -2.48 0.94 1.26
CA MET A 134 -1.64 2.08 1.62
C MET A 134 -2.26 3.42 1.18
N PRO A 135 -2.77 4.25 2.11
CA PRO A 135 -3.31 5.56 1.79
C PRO A 135 -2.21 6.58 1.52
N GLY A 136 -2.57 7.68 0.85
CA GLY A 136 -1.70 8.85 0.73
C GLY A 136 -1.89 9.80 1.92
N PHE A 137 -0.78 10.17 2.57
CA PHE A 137 -0.77 11.02 3.76
C PHE A 137 -0.51 12.50 3.45
N GLY A 138 -0.32 12.89 2.20
CA GLY A 138 -0.02 14.28 1.82
C GLY A 138 -1.06 15.33 2.22
N LYS A 139 -2.28 14.91 2.61
CA LYS A 139 -3.32 15.80 3.13
C LYS A 139 -3.40 15.83 4.67
N SER A 140 -2.84 14.84 5.36
CA SER A 140 -2.94 14.67 6.81
C SER A 140 -1.62 14.89 7.53
N LEU A 141 -0.49 14.70 6.86
CA LEU A 141 0.84 14.97 7.39
C LEU A 141 1.48 16.14 6.67
N SER A 142 2.23 16.95 7.43
CA SER A 142 3.05 18.02 6.83
C SER A 142 4.22 17.46 6.03
N THR A 143 4.75 18.24 5.10
CA THR A 143 5.96 17.91 4.34
C THR A 143 7.12 17.52 5.26
N THR A 144 7.29 18.23 6.39
CA THR A 144 8.33 17.91 7.38
C THR A 144 8.11 16.53 8.00
N GLN A 145 6.90 16.18 8.41
CA GLN A 145 6.58 14.87 8.98
C GLN A 145 6.79 13.73 7.98
N LEU A 146 6.43 13.94 6.70
CA LEU A 146 6.69 12.99 5.62
C LEU A 146 8.19 12.75 5.43
N TRP A 147 9.02 13.80 5.49
CA TRP A 147 10.46 13.66 5.42
C TRP A 147 11.05 13.00 6.67
N GLN A 148 10.55 13.32 7.86
CA GLN A 148 11.01 12.70 9.11
C GLN A 148 10.79 11.19 9.11
N VAL A 149 9.61 10.72 8.72
CA VAL A 149 9.34 9.27 8.63
C VAL A 149 10.16 8.61 7.52
N SER A 150 10.37 9.29 6.40
CA SER A 150 11.19 8.77 5.28
C SER A 150 12.67 8.64 5.65
N LEU A 151 13.21 9.62 6.38
CA LEU A 151 14.57 9.57 6.91
C LEU A 151 14.74 8.50 7.99
N LEU A 152 13.76 8.34 8.87
CA LEU A 152 13.73 7.24 9.84
C LEU A 152 13.89 5.90 9.14
N LEU A 153 13.10 5.64 8.11
CA LEU A 153 13.08 4.38 7.38
C LEU A 153 14.39 4.15 6.60
N ALA A 154 14.89 5.16 5.91
CA ALA A 154 16.14 5.08 5.17
C ALA A 154 17.37 4.86 6.07
N ASN A 155 17.25 5.11 7.38
CA ASN A 155 18.32 4.93 8.37
C ASN A 155 17.93 3.92 9.47
N ALA A 156 17.00 3.02 9.20
CA ALA A 156 16.46 2.09 10.21
C ALA A 156 17.52 1.16 10.84
N ASP A 157 18.63 0.94 10.14
CA ASP A 157 19.79 0.16 10.58
C ASP A 157 20.76 0.93 11.51
N LYS A 158 20.63 2.27 11.62
CA LYS A 158 21.55 3.18 12.30
C LYS A 158 20.88 4.10 13.30
N LEU A 159 19.65 3.79 13.71
CA LEU A 159 18.88 4.65 14.61
C LEU A 159 19.50 4.74 16.00
N PRO A 160 19.46 5.92 16.66
CA PRO A 160 19.86 6.08 18.04
C PRO A 160 19.07 5.16 18.99
N PRO A 161 19.65 4.78 20.15
CA PRO A 161 19.02 3.85 21.09
C PRO A 161 17.65 4.29 21.62
N ASP A 162 17.45 5.57 21.86
CA ASP A 162 16.18 6.17 22.30
C ASP A 162 15.08 6.05 21.23
N VAL A 163 15.43 6.25 19.97
CA VAL A 163 14.53 6.04 18.84
C VAL A 163 14.16 4.55 18.68
N GLN A 164 15.17 3.65 18.85
CA GLN A 164 14.90 2.21 18.82
C GLN A 164 13.96 1.80 19.98
N GLN A 165 14.15 2.36 21.17
CA GLN A 165 13.28 2.10 22.32
C GLN A 165 11.84 2.59 22.04
N THR A 166 11.69 3.76 21.44
CA THR A 166 10.39 4.29 21.02
C THR A 166 9.68 3.32 20.07
N LEU A 167 10.39 2.81 19.07
CA LEU A 167 9.83 1.85 18.09
C LEU A 167 9.56 0.46 18.72
N ALA A 168 10.31 0.05 19.73
CA ALA A 168 10.12 -1.24 20.40
C ALA A 168 8.89 -1.27 21.33
N ALA A 169 8.41 -0.11 21.79
CA ALA A 169 7.24 -0.05 22.64
C ALA A 169 5.99 -0.58 21.90
N PRO A 170 5.17 -1.42 22.53
CA PRO A 170 3.95 -1.95 21.90
C PRO A 170 3.03 -0.84 21.37
N LEU A 171 2.31 -1.10 20.28
CA LEU A 171 1.21 -0.23 19.88
C LEU A 171 0.17 -0.27 21.00
N GLN A 172 -0.22 0.90 21.49
CA GLN A 172 -1.37 0.97 22.39
C GLN A 172 -2.59 0.47 21.57
N ALA A 173 -3.22 -0.59 22.04
CA ALA A 173 -4.48 -1.00 21.46
C ALA A 173 -5.43 0.20 21.52
N ALA A 174 -5.92 0.63 20.34
CA ALA A 174 -7.01 1.60 20.32
C ALA A 174 -8.10 1.09 21.26
N PRO A 175 -8.75 1.94 22.08
CA PRO A 175 -9.85 1.52 22.92
C PRO A 175 -10.83 0.71 22.06
N VAL A 176 -11.01 -0.55 22.38
CA VAL A 176 -11.99 -1.39 21.68
C VAL A 176 -13.34 -0.76 21.96
N GLN A 177 -13.82 0.07 21.05
CA GLN A 177 -15.21 0.47 21.09
C GLN A 177 -16.04 -0.83 20.98
N PRO A 178 -16.92 -1.13 21.95
CA PRO A 178 -17.79 -2.29 21.81
C PRO A 178 -18.51 -2.17 20.47
N ALA A 179 -18.43 -3.26 19.69
CA ALA A 179 -19.09 -3.30 18.39
C ALA A 179 -20.55 -2.83 18.58
N PRO A 180 -21.05 -1.89 17.76
CA PRO A 180 -22.44 -1.48 17.83
C PRO A 180 -23.28 -2.75 17.75
N THR A 181 -24.15 -2.97 18.74
CA THR A 181 -25.07 -4.10 18.77
C THR A 181 -25.81 -4.13 17.45
N GLN A 182 -25.45 -5.10 16.59
CA GLN A 182 -26.08 -5.21 15.29
C GLN A 182 -27.55 -5.58 15.52
N THR A 183 -28.44 -4.62 15.36
CA THR A 183 -29.86 -4.90 15.28
C THR A 183 -30.06 -5.81 14.06
N PRO A 184 -30.69 -6.99 14.24
CA PRO A 184 -30.89 -7.91 13.12
C PRO A 184 -31.60 -7.21 11.97
N ALA A 185 -30.97 -7.26 10.78
CA ALA A 185 -31.54 -6.65 9.59
C ALA A 185 -32.94 -7.24 9.32
N PRO A 186 -33.95 -6.43 9.00
CA PRO A 186 -35.27 -6.91 8.71
C PRO A 186 -35.23 -7.90 7.54
N LYS A 187 -35.76 -9.11 7.73
CA LYS A 187 -35.83 -10.15 6.70
C LYS A 187 -36.54 -9.58 5.46
N ARG A 188 -35.79 -9.40 4.37
CA ARG A 188 -36.38 -9.01 3.08
C ARG A 188 -37.46 -10.02 2.69
N ARG A 189 -38.72 -9.62 2.75
CA ARG A 189 -39.84 -10.39 2.20
C ARG A 189 -39.57 -10.66 0.73
N ALA A 190 -39.42 -11.92 0.36
CA ALA A 190 -39.33 -12.32 -1.03
C ALA A 190 -40.61 -11.85 -1.76
N ARG A 191 -40.46 -10.92 -2.70
CA ARG A 191 -41.53 -10.61 -3.66
C ARG A 191 -41.70 -11.83 -4.55
N ARG A 192 -42.75 -12.60 -4.33
CA ARG A 192 -43.22 -13.57 -5.31
C ARG A 192 -43.72 -12.78 -6.53
N ARG A 193 -43.16 -13.06 -7.69
CA ARG A 193 -43.80 -12.87 -8.99
C ARG A 193 -44.23 -14.22 -9.53
#